data_a5e45694f26d658c27653d80ee3bc671
#
_entry.id   a5e45694f26d658c27653d80ee3bc671
#
_cell.length_a   1.000
_cell.length_b   1.000
_cell.length_c   1.000
_cell.angle_alpha   90.00
_cell.angle_beta   90.00
_cell.angle_gamma   90.00
#
_symmetry.space_group_name_H-M   'P 1'
#
loop_
_entity.id
_entity.type
_entity.pdbx_description
1 polymer ?
#
loop_
_entity_poly.entity_id
_entity_poly.type
_entity_poly.pdbx_seq_one_letter_code
_entity_poly.pdbx_strand_id
1 'polypeptide(L)'
;MIQSLDRVVEDLVVVNSKLLLLIGPPNSGKSDLLGQLAKRRQLQILNVGALLSRELLTIPGPRRHLQAADLLKELADDFTSHGLLLLDNLELLFDKSLRLSPLDLLRRHAQARRVIAAWPGSLVENRLSYATTGHPEHQDYGCDGLVPFRVN
;
A
#
# COMPACT_ATOMS: atom_id res chain seq x y z
N MET A 1 -15.41 -13.36 2.19
CA MET A 1 -14.03 -12.87 1.96
C MET A 1 -13.53 -11.98 3.08
N ILE A 2 -14.37 -11.06 3.58
CA ILE A 2 -13.93 -10.19 4.69
C ILE A 2 -13.53 -10.97 5.95
N GLN A 3 -14.20 -12.06 6.25
CA GLN A 3 -13.89 -12.87 7.43
C GLN A 3 -12.51 -13.51 7.30
N SER A 4 -12.16 -13.98 6.12
CA SER A 4 -10.83 -14.55 5.86
C SER A 4 -9.75 -13.49 5.98
N LEU A 5 -9.99 -12.30 5.42
CA LEU A 5 -9.05 -11.19 5.53
C LEU A 5 -8.86 -10.77 6.99
N ASP A 6 -9.94 -10.65 7.73
CA ASP A 6 -9.88 -10.22 9.12
C ASP A 6 -9.04 -11.19 9.96
N ARG A 7 -9.16 -12.49 9.69
CA ARG A 7 -8.36 -13.51 10.38
C ARG A 7 -6.87 -13.37 10.05
N VAL A 8 -6.54 -13.17 8.77
CA VAL A 8 -5.14 -13.00 8.35
C VAL A 8 -4.55 -11.74 8.99
N VAL A 9 -5.32 -10.66 9.08
CA VAL A 9 -4.87 -9.41 9.73
C VAL A 9 -4.54 -9.67 11.20
N GLU A 10 -5.35 -10.47 11.90
CA GLU A 10 -5.03 -10.84 13.29
C GLU A 10 -3.73 -11.64 13.36
N ASP A 11 -3.52 -12.57 12.44
CA ASP A 11 -2.33 -13.41 12.44
C ASP A 11 -1.05 -12.62 12.16
N LEU A 12 -1.13 -11.44 11.55
CA LEU A 12 0.03 -10.59 11.30
C LEU A 12 0.74 -10.13 12.57
N VAL A 13 0.04 -10.15 13.71
CA VAL A 13 0.65 -9.77 15.00
C VAL A 13 1.78 -10.73 15.38
N VAL A 14 1.63 -12.01 15.04
CA VAL A 14 2.55 -13.06 15.47
C VAL A 14 3.55 -13.49 14.41
N VAL A 15 3.42 -13.02 13.17
CA VAL A 15 4.37 -13.34 12.12
C VAL A 15 5.40 -12.23 11.96
N ASN A 16 6.55 -12.57 11.35
CA ASN A 16 7.62 -11.59 11.13
C ASN A 16 7.24 -10.54 10.09
N SER A 17 6.43 -10.90 9.12
CA SER A 17 5.99 -9.97 8.08
C SER A 17 4.68 -9.31 8.52
N LYS A 18 4.66 -7.98 8.57
CA LYS A 18 3.47 -7.20 8.94
C LYS A 18 2.88 -6.45 7.75
N LEU A 19 3.30 -6.81 6.54
CA LEU A 19 2.78 -6.22 5.30
C LEU A 19 1.88 -7.23 4.60
N LEU A 20 0.62 -6.84 4.43
CA LEU A 20 -0.35 -7.62 3.64
C LEU A 20 -0.75 -6.81 2.43
N LEU A 21 -0.67 -7.41 1.25
CA LEU A 21 -1.08 -6.78 0.00
C LEU A 21 -2.33 -7.45 -0.55
N LEU A 22 -3.39 -6.65 -0.74
CA LEU A 22 -4.58 -7.09 -1.47
C LEU A 22 -4.26 -7.05 -2.95
N ILE A 23 -4.38 -8.18 -3.62
CA ILE A 23 -3.97 -8.35 -5.02
C ILE A 23 -5.14 -8.87 -5.83
N GLY A 24 -5.38 -8.26 -6.97
CA GLY A 24 -6.44 -8.66 -7.88
C GLY A 24 -6.49 -7.73 -9.08
N PRO A 25 -7.21 -8.13 -10.13
CA PRO A 25 -7.34 -7.26 -11.31
C PRO A 25 -8.08 -5.96 -10.97
N PRO A 26 -8.00 -4.95 -11.85
CA PRO A 26 -8.80 -3.75 -11.68
C PRO A 26 -10.27 -4.10 -11.50
N ASN A 27 -10.96 -3.38 -10.62
CA ASN A 27 -12.37 -3.58 -10.32
C ASN A 27 -12.69 -4.97 -9.71
N SER A 28 -11.70 -5.64 -9.12
CA SER A 28 -11.91 -6.91 -8.41
C SER A 28 -12.53 -6.75 -7.03
N GLY A 29 -12.62 -5.52 -6.54
CA GLY A 29 -13.18 -5.24 -5.22
C GLY A 29 -12.15 -5.03 -4.12
N LYS A 30 -10.88 -4.75 -4.46
CA LYS A 30 -9.83 -4.51 -3.45
C LYS A 30 -10.18 -3.32 -2.55
N SER A 31 -10.57 -2.19 -3.14
CA SER A 31 -10.95 -1.01 -2.37
C SER A 31 -12.21 -1.25 -1.54
N ASP A 32 -13.17 -1.99 -2.08
CA ASP A 32 -14.38 -2.34 -1.36
C ASP A 32 -14.08 -3.23 -0.15
N LEU A 33 -13.21 -4.23 -0.34
CA LEU A 33 -12.81 -5.11 0.74
C LEU A 33 -12.06 -4.34 1.84
N LEU A 34 -11.20 -3.41 1.43
CA LEU A 34 -10.48 -2.54 2.35
C LEU A 34 -11.47 -1.67 3.15
N GLY A 35 -12.51 -1.17 2.48
CA GLY A 35 -13.59 -0.42 3.13
C GLY A 35 -14.37 -1.25 4.14
N GLN A 36 -14.62 -2.51 3.84
CA GLN A 36 -15.28 -3.42 4.79
C GLN A 36 -14.41 -3.65 6.02
N LEU A 37 -13.11 -3.82 5.83
CA LEU A 37 -12.18 -3.99 6.93
C LEU A 37 -12.12 -2.74 7.81
N ALA A 38 -12.08 -1.56 7.19
CA ALA A 38 -12.07 -0.29 7.89
C ALA A 38 -13.31 -0.12 8.77
N LYS A 39 -14.47 -0.44 8.21
CA LYS A 39 -15.75 -0.37 8.95
C LYS A 39 -15.77 -1.32 10.13
N ARG A 40 -15.31 -2.56 9.88
CA ARG A 40 -15.31 -3.61 10.88
C ARG A 40 -14.41 -3.27 12.07
N ARG A 41 -13.29 -2.59 11.82
CA ARG A 41 -12.31 -2.24 12.85
C ARG A 41 -12.33 -0.78 13.26
N GLN A 42 -13.27 0.00 12.72
CA GLN A 42 -13.39 1.43 13.02
C GLN A 42 -12.11 2.20 12.69
N LEU A 43 -11.58 1.96 11.50
CA LEU A 43 -10.36 2.59 11.02
C LEU A 43 -10.67 3.50 9.82
N GLN A 44 -9.77 4.45 9.56
CA GLN A 44 -9.79 5.26 8.35
C GLN A 44 -8.81 4.69 7.33
N ILE A 45 -9.16 4.79 6.06
CA ILE A 45 -8.28 4.41 4.96
C ILE A 45 -7.51 5.64 4.51
N LEU A 46 -6.18 5.51 4.40
CA LEU A 46 -5.36 6.54 3.80
C LEU A 46 -5.39 6.37 2.28
N ASN A 47 -6.04 7.31 1.61
CA ASN A 47 -5.99 7.38 0.14
C ASN A 47 -4.70 8.11 -0.23
N VAL A 48 -3.67 7.33 -0.56
CA VAL A 48 -2.33 7.87 -0.81
C VAL A 48 -2.34 8.82 -1.99
N GLY A 49 -2.99 8.44 -3.10
CA GLY A 49 -3.05 9.28 -4.29
C GLY A 49 -3.67 10.64 -4.02
N ALA A 50 -4.79 10.67 -3.30
CA ALA A 50 -5.49 11.91 -3.03
C ALA A 50 -4.75 12.81 -2.05
N LEU A 51 -4.31 12.26 -0.92
CA LEU A 51 -3.76 13.08 0.15
C LEU A 51 -2.29 13.44 -0.07
N LEU A 52 -1.50 12.51 -0.57
CA LEU A 52 -0.10 12.79 -0.88
C LEU A 52 0.03 13.79 -2.02
N SER A 53 -0.79 13.66 -3.07
CA SER A 53 -0.75 14.61 -4.17
C SER A 53 -1.12 16.02 -3.71
N ARG A 54 -2.09 16.15 -2.81
CA ARG A 54 -2.47 17.44 -2.24
C ARG A 54 -1.28 18.10 -1.51
N GLU A 55 -0.57 17.32 -0.70
CA GLU A 55 0.59 17.83 0.01
C GLU A 55 1.73 18.19 -0.95
N LEU A 56 1.96 17.37 -1.98
CA LEU A 56 3.01 17.61 -2.97
C LEU A 56 2.75 18.87 -3.80
N LEU A 57 1.49 19.25 -4.01
CA LEU A 57 1.16 20.47 -4.77
C LEU A 57 1.63 21.73 -4.05
N THR A 58 1.87 21.70 -2.75
CA THR A 58 2.41 22.85 -2.00
C THR A 58 3.91 23.00 -2.17
N ILE A 59 4.57 22.04 -2.85
CA ILE A 59 6.02 21.98 -2.97
C ILE A 59 6.39 22.17 -4.45
N PRO A 60 7.41 23.02 -4.77
CA PRO A 60 7.86 23.14 -6.15
C PRO A 60 8.26 21.80 -6.75
N GLY A 61 7.88 21.55 -8.03
CA GLY A 61 8.11 20.28 -8.70
C GLY A 61 9.49 19.68 -8.51
N PRO A 62 10.58 20.46 -8.73
CA PRO A 62 11.95 19.92 -8.60
C PRO A 62 12.32 19.44 -7.20
N ARG A 63 11.54 19.82 -6.17
CA ARG A 63 11.82 19.45 -4.77
C ARG A 63 10.92 18.35 -4.25
N ARG A 64 9.90 17.94 -5.00
CA ARG A 64 8.91 16.96 -4.52
C ARG A 64 9.53 15.62 -4.16
N HIS A 65 10.50 15.16 -4.96
CA HIS A 65 11.16 13.88 -4.68
C HIS A 65 11.94 13.88 -3.36
N LEU A 66 12.35 15.06 -2.89
CA LEU A 66 13.10 15.16 -1.63
C LEU A 66 12.19 15.01 -0.40
N GLN A 67 10.89 15.25 -0.55
CA GLN A 67 9.97 15.31 0.58
C GLN A 67 8.87 14.26 0.53
N ALA A 68 8.71 13.55 -0.57
CA ALA A 68 7.59 12.62 -0.76
C ALA A 68 7.53 11.54 0.32
N ALA A 69 8.66 10.92 0.64
CA ALA A 69 8.70 9.86 1.64
C ALA A 69 8.35 10.38 3.04
N ASP A 70 8.84 11.56 3.41
CA ASP A 70 8.54 12.16 4.71
C ASP A 70 7.08 12.56 4.83
N LEU A 71 6.50 13.10 3.76
CA LEU A 71 5.08 13.46 3.75
C LEU A 71 4.21 12.22 3.88
N LEU A 72 4.57 11.15 3.20
CA LEU A 72 3.84 9.89 3.34
C LEU A 72 3.92 9.37 4.77
N LYS A 73 5.10 9.46 5.39
CA LYS A 73 5.27 9.02 6.76
C LYS A 73 4.39 9.81 7.72
N GLU A 74 4.30 11.12 7.55
CA GLU A 74 3.43 11.96 8.37
C GLU A 74 1.97 11.54 8.21
N LEU A 75 1.51 11.34 6.98
CA LEU A 75 0.15 10.89 6.72
C LEU A 75 -0.10 9.50 7.32
N ALA A 76 0.86 8.59 7.17
CA ALA A 76 0.74 7.24 7.71
C ALA A 76 0.65 7.25 9.24
N ASP A 77 1.45 8.08 9.90
CA ASP A 77 1.39 8.21 11.35
C ASP A 77 0.03 8.73 11.81
N ASP A 78 -0.54 9.68 11.08
CA ASP A 78 -1.86 10.25 11.40
C ASP A 78 -2.98 9.23 11.20
N PHE A 79 -2.86 8.33 10.22
CA PHE A 79 -3.90 7.37 9.86
C PHE A 79 -3.74 6.02 10.56
N THR A 80 -2.63 5.77 11.23
CA THR A 80 -2.43 4.52 11.96
C THR A 80 -3.26 4.55 13.25
N SER A 81 -4.03 3.50 13.48
CA SER A 81 -4.82 3.34 14.69
C SER A 81 -4.79 1.89 15.13
N HIS A 82 -4.61 1.66 16.43
CA HIS A 82 -4.52 0.31 17.00
C HIS A 82 -3.45 -0.55 16.32
N GLY A 83 -2.36 0.08 15.89
CA GLY A 83 -1.26 -0.61 15.22
C GLY A 83 -1.55 -1.04 13.79
N LEU A 84 -2.64 -0.55 13.19
CA LEU A 84 -3.06 -0.87 11.82
C LEU A 84 -3.07 0.36 10.94
N LEU A 85 -2.57 0.19 9.72
CA LEU A 85 -2.59 1.22 8.67
C LEU A 85 -3.17 0.61 7.40
N LEU A 86 -4.24 1.22 6.89
CA LEU A 86 -4.90 0.79 5.65
C LEU A 86 -4.58 1.78 4.54
N LEU A 87 -4.00 1.29 3.44
CA LEU A 87 -3.56 2.13 2.31
C LEU A 87 -4.30 1.76 1.04
N ASP A 88 -4.77 2.77 0.32
CA ASP A 88 -5.39 2.61 -0.99
C ASP A 88 -4.80 3.62 -1.98
N ASN A 89 -5.01 3.38 -3.27
CA ASN A 89 -4.58 4.29 -4.34
C ASN A 89 -3.06 4.55 -4.33
N LEU A 90 -2.28 3.48 -4.47
CA LEU A 90 -0.83 3.56 -4.37
C LEU A 90 -0.12 4.00 -5.67
N GLU A 91 -0.86 4.19 -6.78
CA GLU A 91 -0.25 4.42 -8.09
C GLU A 91 0.72 5.59 -8.11
N LEU A 92 0.44 6.64 -7.33
CA LEU A 92 1.32 7.81 -7.25
C LEU A 92 2.74 7.45 -6.78
N LEU A 93 2.87 6.41 -5.96
CA LEU A 93 4.18 5.99 -5.44
C LEU A 93 5.10 5.47 -6.55
N PHE A 94 4.53 5.09 -7.69
CA PHE A 94 5.29 4.58 -8.85
C PHE A 94 5.69 5.68 -9.83
N ASP A 95 5.29 6.93 -9.58
CA ASP A 95 5.71 8.06 -10.42
C ASP A 95 7.21 8.23 -10.31
N LYS A 96 7.91 8.11 -11.44
CA LYS A 96 9.38 8.16 -11.46
C LYS A 96 9.93 9.49 -11.00
N SER A 97 9.17 10.56 -11.16
CA SER A 97 9.62 11.89 -10.72
C SER A 97 9.76 11.97 -9.20
N LEU A 98 9.09 11.12 -8.45
CA LEU A 98 9.19 11.08 -6.98
C LEU A 98 10.37 10.24 -6.49
N ARG A 99 10.98 9.43 -7.35
CA ARG A 99 12.18 8.61 -7.05
C ARG A 99 12.01 7.74 -5.82
N LEU A 100 10.81 7.18 -5.65
CA LEU A 100 10.51 6.28 -4.53
C LEU A 100 10.73 4.82 -4.93
N SER A 101 10.98 3.98 -3.92
CA SER A 101 10.93 2.52 -4.07
C SER A 101 9.67 2.05 -3.35
N PRO A 102 8.54 1.90 -4.06
CA PRO A 102 7.24 1.71 -3.40
C PRO A 102 7.19 0.52 -2.46
N LEU A 103 7.66 -0.64 -2.87
CA LEU A 103 7.58 -1.82 -2.03
C LEU A 103 8.49 -1.72 -0.80
N ASP A 104 9.71 -1.18 -0.97
CA ASP A 104 10.61 -0.95 0.15
C ASP A 104 10.03 0.05 1.14
N LEU A 105 9.34 1.05 0.63
CA LEU A 105 8.66 2.05 1.45
C LEU A 105 7.56 1.40 2.29
N LEU A 106 6.74 0.55 1.67
CA LEU A 106 5.70 -0.19 2.38
C LEU A 106 6.29 -1.11 3.44
N ARG A 107 7.38 -1.80 3.12
CA ARG A 107 8.08 -2.67 4.07
C ARG A 107 8.61 -1.89 5.28
N ARG A 108 9.12 -0.70 5.06
CA ARG A 108 9.58 0.15 6.17
C ARG A 108 8.44 0.54 7.09
N HIS A 109 7.30 0.92 6.53
CA HIS A 109 6.12 1.23 7.34
C HIS A 109 5.65 0.01 8.13
N ALA A 110 5.78 -1.18 7.55
CA ALA A 110 5.36 -2.43 8.18
C ALA A 110 6.29 -2.88 9.31
N GLN A 111 7.42 -2.23 9.51
CA GLN A 111 8.28 -2.52 10.67
C GLN A 111 7.68 -1.98 11.97
N ALA A 112 6.92 -0.90 11.90
CA ALA A 112 6.36 -0.24 13.08
C ALA A 112 4.89 -0.60 13.35
N ARG A 113 4.19 -1.13 12.34
CA ARG A 113 2.74 -1.35 12.40
C ARG A 113 2.35 -2.40 11.36
N ARG A 114 1.15 -2.95 11.49
CA ARG A 114 0.60 -3.82 10.45
C ARG A 114 0.09 -2.94 9.32
N VAL A 115 0.52 -3.21 8.09
CA VAL A 115 0.11 -2.46 6.90
C VAL A 115 -0.70 -3.36 5.98
N ILE A 116 -1.90 -2.94 5.65
CA ILE A 116 -2.76 -3.59 4.66
C ILE A 116 -2.95 -2.61 3.51
N ALA A 117 -2.47 -2.98 2.33
CA ALA A 117 -2.46 -2.08 1.18
C ALA A 117 -3.07 -2.75 -0.05
N ALA A 118 -3.86 -1.99 -0.82
CA ALA A 118 -4.36 -2.44 -2.10
C ALA A 118 -3.26 -2.27 -3.15
N TRP A 119 -2.69 -3.39 -3.62
CA TRP A 119 -1.61 -3.36 -4.59
C TRP A 119 -2.15 -3.07 -5.99
N PRO A 120 -1.61 -2.07 -6.71
CA PRO A 120 -2.15 -1.67 -8.02
C PRO A 120 -1.62 -2.48 -9.20
N GLY A 121 -0.91 -3.56 -8.94
CA GLY A 121 -0.35 -4.41 -9.98
C GLY A 121 -0.84 -5.83 -9.87
N SER A 122 0.00 -6.78 -10.27
CA SER A 122 -0.35 -8.19 -10.30
C SER A 122 0.68 -9.04 -9.58
N LEU A 123 0.29 -10.29 -9.32
CA LEU A 123 1.17 -11.30 -8.74
C LEU A 123 1.10 -12.55 -9.62
N VAL A 124 2.23 -12.91 -10.22
CA VAL A 124 2.37 -14.11 -11.05
C VAL A 124 3.65 -14.82 -10.64
N GLU A 125 3.55 -16.10 -10.32
CA GLU A 125 4.70 -16.94 -9.96
C GLU A 125 5.59 -16.30 -8.88
N ASN A 126 4.96 -15.81 -7.82
CA ASN A 126 5.63 -15.15 -6.69
C ASN A 126 6.38 -13.86 -7.08
N ARG A 127 6.02 -13.25 -8.21
CA ARG A 127 6.57 -11.96 -8.63
C ARG A 127 5.46 -10.91 -8.63
N LEU A 128 5.64 -9.86 -7.83
CA LEU A 128 4.78 -8.70 -7.87
C LEU A 128 5.24 -7.77 -8.99
N SER A 129 4.29 -7.23 -9.73
CA SER A 129 4.61 -6.26 -10.76
C SER A 129 3.64 -5.08 -10.71
N TYR A 130 4.10 -3.94 -11.22
CA TYR A 130 3.28 -2.78 -11.48
C TYR A 130 3.45 -2.40 -12.94
N ALA A 131 2.33 -2.21 -13.64
CA ALA A 131 2.25 -1.92 -15.07
C ALA A 131 2.81 -3.08 -15.91
N THR A 132 2.61 -3.01 -17.23
CA THR A 132 3.08 -4.05 -18.15
C THR A 132 4.54 -3.83 -18.53
N THR A 133 5.22 -4.91 -18.88
CA THR A 133 6.60 -4.83 -19.41
C THR A 133 6.65 -3.84 -20.56
N GLY A 134 7.62 -2.92 -20.53
CA GLY A 134 7.76 -1.86 -21.52
C GLY A 134 7.10 -0.55 -21.13
N HIS A 135 6.22 -0.55 -20.14
CA HIS A 135 5.64 0.69 -19.62
C HIS A 135 6.72 1.48 -18.86
N PRO A 136 6.76 2.83 -18.99
CA PRO A 136 7.79 3.62 -18.30
C PRO A 136 7.84 3.44 -16.79
N GLU A 137 6.71 3.11 -16.17
CA GLU A 137 6.63 2.92 -14.73
C GLU A 137 6.67 1.45 -14.31
N HIS A 138 6.96 0.53 -15.26
CA HIS A 138 6.99 -0.89 -14.94
C HIS A 138 8.02 -1.20 -13.85
N GLN A 139 7.60 -1.97 -12.85
CA GLN A 139 8.46 -2.48 -11.78
C GLN A 139 8.08 -3.92 -11.46
N ASP A 140 9.06 -4.68 -11.00
CA ASP A 140 8.92 -6.11 -10.74
C ASP A 140 9.67 -6.44 -9.44
N TYR A 141 9.00 -7.18 -8.54
CA TYR A 141 9.50 -7.45 -7.19
C TYR A 141 9.28 -8.90 -6.79
N GLY A 142 10.15 -9.41 -5.91
CA GLY A 142 9.87 -10.66 -5.21
C GLY A 142 8.87 -10.48 -4.07
N CYS A 143 8.25 -11.57 -3.64
CA CYS A 143 7.24 -11.55 -2.58
C CYS A 143 7.79 -11.83 -1.19
N ASP A 144 9.11 -11.86 -1.03
CA ASP A 144 9.71 -12.19 0.27
C ASP A 144 9.35 -11.14 1.32
N GLY A 145 8.92 -11.60 2.49
CA GLY A 145 8.63 -10.73 3.62
C GLY A 145 7.29 -10.01 3.55
N LEU A 146 6.35 -10.50 2.74
CA LEU A 146 5.00 -9.96 2.69
C LEU A 146 3.97 -11.09 2.58
N VAL A 147 2.72 -10.76 2.89
CA VAL A 147 1.60 -11.70 2.80
C VAL A 147 0.68 -11.25 1.67
N PRO A 148 0.60 -12.00 0.56
CA PRO A 148 -0.35 -11.69 -0.50
C PRO A 148 -1.73 -12.21 -0.14
N PHE A 149 -2.77 -11.43 -0.46
CA PHE A 149 -4.16 -11.82 -0.29
C PHE A 149 -4.88 -11.56 -1.61
N ARG A 150 -5.30 -12.62 -2.29
CA ARG A 150 -5.92 -12.50 -3.60
C ARG A 150 -7.40 -12.14 -3.47
N VAL A 151 -7.82 -11.15 -4.25
CA VAL A 151 -9.20 -10.69 -4.34
C VAL A 151 -9.69 -10.98 -5.76
N ASN A 152 -10.78 -11.71 -5.85
CA ASN A 152 -11.35 -12.08 -7.16
C ASN A 152 -12.63 -11.32 -7.46
#